data_1ed329052d52e2d6ec617e0c7fa82b85
#
_entry.id   1ed329052d52e2d6ec617e0c7fa82b85
#
_cell.length_a   1.000
_cell.length_b   1.000
_cell.length_c   1.000
_cell.angle_alpha   90.00
_cell.angle_beta   90.00
_cell.angle_gamma   90.00
#
_symmetry.space_group_name_H-M   'P 1'
#
loop_
_entity.id
_entity.type
_entity.pdbx_description
1 polymer ?
#
loop_
_entity_poly.entity_id
_entity_poly.type
_entity_poly.pdbx_seq_one_letter_code
_entity_poly.pdbx_strand_id
1 'polypeptide(L)'
;MFGREFKRKYALTDKGVQNVKKGTFWTVIVNLVVMSGISILYLLMNNFVNLIKGNQFKVNTITILVLLTLFVILSFITHLQQYKTTYGLVYGEVKVTRIALAEKLRKLPLGYFNKKDIADLTETIMGDVNRMEHVWSHVLGYLYGSYISTAIIAIFLFIYDWRLAIACLWGVPVAFGLLFGSRKWTSNASEMLKQSAIRVSDEIQETLENIREIRATNQEDTYLKGLYKKIDAHESVMIRGELISGIFVNAASVIMRLGVATTILVGANLIVHGQIDFMILFMFLLVITRIYAPFDQSLALIAEMFVSQVSANRMMEIYDTPIASGKETFEPKGYDIEFHHVSFSYDNHDVLKDVSFIAKEGEVTALVGPSGSGKSTCAKLAARLWDTNKGSIKVGGIDINTIDPEVLLSDYSMVFQDVVLFDDSIKENIRLGKRDATDLEVYKAAKAANCDEFAHKLPDGYDTLIGENGTKLSGGERQRISIARALLKDAPIILLDEATA
;
A
#
# COMPACT_ATOMS: atom_id res chain seq x y z
N MET A 1 -22.42 2.05 -8.12
CA MET A 1 -21.27 1.17 -8.27
C MET A 1 -19.97 1.80 -7.71
N PHE A 2 -19.56 2.98 -8.15
CA PHE A 2 -18.35 3.66 -7.72
C PHE A 2 -18.63 4.74 -6.64
N GLY A 3 -19.14 4.34 -5.48
CA GLY A 3 -19.50 5.22 -4.37
C GLY A 3 -18.43 5.32 -3.27
N ARG A 4 -18.82 5.88 -2.11
CA ARG A 4 -17.93 6.07 -0.95
C ARG A 4 -17.34 4.74 -0.44
N GLU A 5 -18.13 3.66 -0.42
CA GLU A 5 -17.68 2.32 -0.05
C GLU A 5 -16.63 1.76 -1.01
N PHE A 6 -16.81 1.96 -2.33
CA PHE A 6 -15.84 1.55 -3.34
C PHE A 6 -14.50 2.28 -3.14
N LYS A 7 -14.55 3.60 -2.91
CA LYS A 7 -13.37 4.42 -2.64
C LYS A 7 -12.58 3.86 -1.43
N ARG A 8 -13.27 3.58 -0.33
CA ARG A 8 -12.66 3.04 0.90
C ARG A 8 -12.13 1.62 0.71
N LYS A 9 -12.92 0.76 0.07
CA LYS A 9 -12.56 -0.64 -0.18
C LYS A 9 -11.26 -0.81 -0.93
N TYR A 10 -10.96 0.10 -1.86
CA TYR A 10 -9.76 0.04 -2.68
C TYR A 10 -8.74 1.16 -2.36
N ALA A 11 -8.89 1.83 -1.24
CA ALA A 11 -8.02 2.93 -0.79
C ALA A 11 -7.72 3.97 -1.90
N LEU A 12 -8.74 4.31 -2.71
CA LEU A 12 -8.62 5.25 -3.83
C LEU A 12 -8.86 6.69 -3.39
N THR A 13 -8.22 7.65 -4.07
CA THR A 13 -8.61 9.06 -4.01
C THR A 13 -9.84 9.32 -4.89
N ASP A 14 -10.45 10.51 -4.81
CA ASP A 14 -11.58 10.87 -5.67
C ASP A 14 -11.17 10.89 -7.16
N LYS A 15 -9.93 11.31 -7.43
CA LYS A 15 -9.33 11.28 -8.76
C LYS A 15 -9.07 9.84 -9.22
N GLY A 16 -8.61 8.97 -8.32
CA GLY A 16 -8.42 7.54 -8.58
C GLY A 16 -9.73 6.85 -8.98
N VAL A 17 -10.83 7.14 -8.29
CA VAL A 17 -12.16 6.64 -8.68
C VAL A 17 -12.55 7.10 -10.10
N GLN A 18 -12.26 8.37 -10.45
CA GLN A 18 -12.53 8.88 -11.81
C GLN A 18 -11.67 8.16 -12.86
N ASN A 19 -10.40 7.89 -12.55
CA ASN A 19 -9.48 7.17 -13.43
C ASN A 19 -9.96 5.73 -13.67
N VAL A 20 -10.37 5.02 -12.62
CA VAL A 20 -10.97 3.67 -12.76
C VAL A 20 -12.24 3.71 -13.63
N LYS A 21 -13.12 4.72 -13.47
CA LYS A 21 -14.30 4.89 -14.34
C LYS A 21 -13.91 5.08 -15.81
N LYS A 22 -12.91 5.91 -16.11
CA LYS A 22 -12.41 6.11 -17.47
C LYS A 22 -11.81 4.83 -18.05
N GLY A 23 -10.98 4.11 -17.27
CA GLY A 23 -10.41 2.82 -17.67
C GLY A 23 -11.50 1.77 -17.96
N THR A 24 -12.51 1.68 -17.08
CA THR A 24 -13.69 0.82 -17.28
C THR A 24 -14.41 1.15 -18.57
N PHE A 25 -14.70 2.43 -18.82
CA PHE A 25 -15.38 2.89 -20.04
C PHE A 25 -14.61 2.47 -21.30
N TRP A 26 -13.31 2.76 -21.36
CA TRP A 26 -12.51 2.40 -22.54
C TRP A 26 -12.37 0.89 -22.69
N THR A 27 -12.32 0.11 -21.61
CA THR A 27 -12.34 -1.36 -21.68
C THR A 27 -13.66 -1.87 -22.29
N VAL A 28 -14.81 -1.29 -21.93
CA VAL A 28 -16.08 -1.63 -22.56
C VAL A 28 -16.03 -1.36 -24.06
N ILE A 29 -15.57 -0.16 -24.47
CA ILE A 29 -15.46 0.20 -25.89
C ILE A 29 -14.53 -0.77 -26.62
N VAL A 30 -13.37 -1.08 -26.09
CA VAL A 30 -12.42 -2.05 -26.69
C VAL A 30 -13.09 -3.40 -26.88
N ASN A 31 -13.76 -3.94 -25.85
CA ASN A 31 -14.43 -5.24 -25.95
C ASN A 31 -15.52 -5.24 -27.02
N LEU A 32 -16.32 -4.18 -27.13
CA LEU A 32 -17.35 -4.05 -28.17
C LEU A 32 -16.73 -3.93 -29.57
N VAL A 33 -15.64 -3.16 -29.72
CA VAL A 33 -14.92 -3.04 -30.99
C VAL A 33 -14.33 -4.41 -31.41
N VAL A 34 -13.71 -5.15 -30.49
CA VAL A 34 -13.19 -6.50 -30.77
C VAL A 34 -14.31 -7.45 -31.18
N MET A 35 -15.50 -7.32 -30.58
CA MET A 35 -16.67 -8.10 -31.01
C MET A 35 -17.15 -7.78 -32.42
N SER A 36 -16.98 -6.54 -32.90
CA SER A 36 -17.29 -6.21 -34.29
C SER A 36 -16.44 -6.97 -35.31
N GLY A 37 -15.22 -7.41 -34.93
CA GLY A 37 -14.38 -8.27 -35.73
C GLY A 37 -15.00 -9.65 -36.00
N ILE A 38 -15.79 -10.18 -35.09
CA ILE A 38 -16.54 -11.43 -35.28
C ILE A 38 -17.60 -11.26 -36.41
N SER A 39 -18.25 -10.08 -36.47
CA SER A 39 -19.19 -9.78 -37.54
C SER A 39 -18.53 -9.81 -38.92
N ILE A 40 -17.30 -9.30 -39.03
CA ILE A 40 -16.52 -9.33 -40.26
C ILE A 40 -16.19 -10.79 -40.64
N LEU A 41 -15.75 -11.59 -39.66
CA LEU A 41 -15.48 -13.02 -39.88
C LEU A 41 -16.74 -13.79 -40.30
N TYR A 42 -17.89 -13.47 -39.69
CA TYR A 42 -19.18 -14.03 -40.12
C TYR A 42 -19.53 -13.67 -41.56
N LEU A 43 -19.31 -12.43 -42.01
CA LEU A 43 -19.54 -12.02 -43.40
C LEU A 43 -18.62 -12.79 -44.38
N LEU A 44 -17.35 -12.97 -44.02
CA LEU A 44 -16.40 -13.78 -44.82
C LEU A 44 -16.87 -15.23 -44.97
N MET A 45 -17.25 -15.86 -43.83
CA MET A 45 -17.73 -17.25 -43.86
C MET A 45 -19.03 -17.41 -44.64
N ASN A 46 -19.94 -16.44 -44.51
CA ASN A 46 -21.19 -16.43 -45.24
C ASN A 46 -20.94 -16.32 -46.77
N ASN A 47 -19.99 -15.48 -47.20
CA ASN A 47 -19.55 -15.41 -48.61
C ASN A 47 -18.95 -16.73 -49.07
N PHE A 48 -18.09 -17.37 -48.24
CA PHE A 48 -17.49 -18.65 -48.55
C PHE A 48 -18.53 -19.78 -48.72
N VAL A 49 -19.52 -19.85 -47.80
CA VAL A 49 -20.63 -20.80 -47.88
C VAL A 49 -21.49 -20.60 -49.17
N ASN A 50 -21.73 -19.32 -49.53
CA ASN A 50 -22.46 -19.02 -50.80
C ASN A 50 -21.69 -19.44 -52.02
N LEU A 51 -20.36 -19.26 -52.04
CA LEU A 51 -19.48 -19.71 -53.11
C LEU A 51 -19.56 -21.25 -53.29
N ILE A 52 -19.50 -22.00 -52.18
CA ILE A 52 -19.63 -23.48 -52.23
C ILE A 52 -21.00 -23.90 -52.80
N LYS A 53 -22.05 -23.13 -52.50
CA LYS A 53 -23.40 -23.37 -53.01
C LYS A 53 -23.60 -22.93 -54.49
N GLY A 54 -22.54 -22.45 -55.14
CA GLY A 54 -22.60 -21.96 -56.51
C GLY A 54 -23.25 -20.57 -56.69
N ASN A 55 -23.49 -19.86 -55.61
CA ASN A 55 -24.07 -18.51 -55.60
C ASN A 55 -23.02 -17.42 -55.69
N GLN A 56 -23.38 -16.23 -56.15
CA GLN A 56 -22.50 -15.06 -56.13
C GLN A 56 -22.25 -14.57 -54.73
N PHE A 57 -21.15 -13.84 -54.53
CA PHE A 57 -20.81 -13.18 -53.27
C PHE A 57 -21.94 -12.19 -52.88
N LYS A 58 -22.47 -12.31 -51.68
CA LYS A 58 -23.40 -11.34 -51.11
C LYS A 58 -22.77 -9.99 -50.78
N VAL A 59 -21.49 -10.01 -50.39
CA VAL A 59 -20.72 -8.81 -50.04
C VAL A 59 -19.45 -8.78 -50.90
N ASN A 60 -19.17 -7.64 -51.53
CA ASN A 60 -18.00 -7.44 -52.34
C ASN A 60 -16.69 -7.57 -51.52
N THR A 61 -15.69 -8.21 -52.07
CA THR A 61 -14.36 -8.37 -51.44
C THR A 61 -13.74 -7.03 -51.04
N ILE A 62 -13.91 -5.97 -51.84
CA ILE A 62 -13.42 -4.64 -51.55
C ILE A 62 -14.08 -4.10 -50.27
N THR A 63 -15.39 -4.27 -50.11
CA THR A 63 -16.14 -3.85 -48.88
C THR A 63 -15.60 -4.56 -47.66
N ILE A 64 -15.29 -5.86 -47.72
CA ILE A 64 -14.71 -6.60 -46.62
C ILE A 64 -13.33 -6.08 -46.25
N LEU A 65 -12.48 -5.78 -47.23
CA LEU A 65 -11.14 -5.22 -47.02
C LEU A 65 -11.21 -3.84 -46.37
N VAL A 66 -12.14 -2.97 -46.79
CA VAL A 66 -12.37 -1.68 -46.18
C VAL A 66 -12.85 -1.83 -44.72
N LEU A 67 -13.78 -2.74 -44.43
CA LEU A 67 -14.26 -3.01 -43.08
C LEU A 67 -13.14 -3.55 -42.18
N LEU A 68 -12.28 -4.45 -42.71
CA LEU A 68 -11.14 -4.98 -41.95
C LEU A 68 -10.13 -3.88 -41.63
N THR A 69 -9.81 -3.01 -42.61
CA THR A 69 -8.89 -1.90 -42.39
C THR A 69 -9.43 -0.91 -41.34
N LEU A 70 -10.71 -0.59 -41.46
CA LEU A 70 -11.38 0.28 -40.47
C LEU A 70 -11.39 -0.35 -39.06
N PHE A 71 -11.64 -1.66 -38.98
CA PHE A 71 -11.58 -2.41 -37.72
C PHE A 71 -10.19 -2.36 -37.09
N VAL A 72 -9.12 -2.54 -37.85
CA VAL A 72 -7.74 -2.49 -37.33
C VAL A 72 -7.42 -1.11 -36.82
N ILE A 73 -7.76 -0.04 -37.59
CA ILE A 73 -7.53 1.34 -37.16
C ILE A 73 -8.32 1.66 -35.88
N LEU A 74 -9.60 1.30 -35.84
CA LEU A 74 -10.46 1.55 -34.67
C LEU A 74 -9.99 0.77 -33.45
N SER A 75 -9.61 -0.50 -33.62
CA SER A 75 -9.01 -1.32 -32.57
C SER A 75 -7.73 -0.67 -32.03
N PHE A 76 -6.83 -0.20 -32.89
CA PHE A 76 -5.59 0.45 -32.45
C PHE A 76 -5.88 1.72 -31.62
N ILE A 77 -6.76 2.58 -32.11
CA ILE A 77 -7.12 3.83 -31.41
C ILE A 77 -7.74 3.55 -30.05
N THR A 78 -8.70 2.61 -29.99
CA THR A 78 -9.40 2.29 -28.74
C THR A 78 -8.50 1.63 -27.72
N HIS A 79 -7.62 0.69 -28.14
CA HIS A 79 -6.61 0.10 -27.26
C HIS A 79 -5.59 1.12 -26.74
N LEU A 80 -5.16 2.07 -27.61
CA LEU A 80 -4.25 3.13 -27.20
C LEU A 80 -4.89 4.02 -26.12
N GLN A 81 -6.18 4.36 -26.26
CA GLN A 81 -6.91 5.13 -25.25
C GLN A 81 -7.13 4.33 -23.97
N GLN A 82 -7.46 3.05 -24.07
CA GLN A 82 -7.56 2.15 -22.92
C GLN A 82 -6.23 2.11 -22.17
N TYR A 83 -5.11 1.89 -22.89
CA TYR A 83 -3.78 1.84 -22.27
C TYR A 83 -3.43 3.13 -21.52
N LYS A 84 -3.64 4.29 -22.16
CA LYS A 84 -3.40 5.60 -21.52
C LYS A 84 -4.24 5.82 -20.28
N THR A 85 -5.52 5.44 -20.32
CA THR A 85 -6.44 5.66 -19.18
C THR A 85 -6.28 4.64 -18.06
N THR A 86 -5.88 3.41 -18.38
CA THR A 86 -5.73 2.33 -17.39
C THR A 86 -4.36 2.40 -16.71
N TYR A 87 -3.28 2.57 -17.46
CA TYR A 87 -1.92 2.60 -16.90
C TYR A 87 -1.41 4.01 -16.63
N GLY A 88 -1.47 4.89 -17.63
CA GLY A 88 -0.86 6.21 -17.52
C GLY A 88 -1.43 7.08 -16.40
N LEU A 89 -2.74 7.02 -16.17
CA LEU A 89 -3.38 7.79 -15.10
C LEU A 89 -3.15 7.18 -13.71
N VAL A 90 -2.98 5.87 -13.61
CA VAL A 90 -2.79 5.18 -12.33
C VAL A 90 -1.42 5.45 -11.74
N TYR A 91 -0.36 5.51 -12.54
CA TYR A 91 0.97 5.87 -12.03
C TYR A 91 0.99 7.26 -11.37
N GLY A 92 0.21 8.21 -11.91
CA GLY A 92 0.01 9.51 -11.26
C GLY A 92 -0.70 9.41 -9.91
N GLU A 93 -1.68 8.50 -9.79
CA GLU A 93 -2.41 8.25 -8.54
C GLU A 93 -1.51 7.64 -7.47
N VAL A 94 -0.64 6.71 -7.82
CA VAL A 94 0.33 6.07 -6.91
C VAL A 94 1.25 7.11 -6.27
N LYS A 95 1.79 8.03 -7.07
CA LYS A 95 2.61 9.14 -6.56
C LYS A 95 1.84 9.96 -5.53
N VAL A 96 0.61 10.36 -5.85
CA VAL A 96 -0.23 11.17 -4.96
C VAL A 96 -0.55 10.41 -3.67
N THR A 97 -0.86 9.12 -3.77
CA THR A 97 -1.16 8.27 -2.61
C THR A 97 0.04 8.11 -1.68
N ARG A 98 1.24 7.88 -2.21
CA ARG A 98 2.46 7.80 -1.40
C ARG A 98 2.76 9.11 -0.67
N ILE A 99 2.66 10.23 -1.37
CA ILE A 99 2.83 11.56 -0.76
C ILE A 99 1.77 11.79 0.33
N ALA A 100 0.50 11.47 0.06
CA ALA A 100 -0.58 11.63 1.03
C ALA A 100 -0.40 10.74 2.27
N LEU A 101 0.08 9.49 2.11
CA LEU A 101 0.40 8.61 3.24
C LEU A 101 1.58 9.16 4.06
N ALA A 102 2.65 9.62 3.40
CA ALA A 102 3.80 10.21 4.08
C ALA A 102 3.40 11.49 4.86
N GLU A 103 2.62 12.38 4.24
CA GLU A 103 2.08 13.58 4.89
C GLU A 103 1.15 13.23 6.06
N LYS A 104 0.35 12.18 5.92
CA LYS A 104 -0.50 11.70 7.01
C LYS A 104 0.34 11.19 8.17
N LEU A 105 1.36 10.36 7.90
CA LEU A 105 2.28 9.85 8.91
C LEU A 105 2.99 10.98 9.64
N ARG A 106 3.50 12.00 8.92
CA ARG A 106 4.14 13.17 9.53
C ARG A 106 3.27 13.85 10.59
N LYS A 107 1.94 13.85 10.41
CA LYS A 107 0.97 14.49 11.31
C LYS A 107 0.42 13.57 12.40
N LEU A 108 0.81 12.29 12.42
CA LEU A 108 0.37 11.38 13.48
C LEU A 108 1.11 11.64 14.78
N PRO A 109 0.45 11.42 15.95
CA PRO A 109 1.10 11.51 17.25
C PRO A 109 2.30 10.57 17.31
N LEU A 110 3.40 10.97 17.93
CA LEU A 110 4.59 10.14 18.08
C LEU A 110 4.32 8.81 18.79
N GLY A 111 3.32 8.78 19.68
CA GLY A 111 2.84 7.55 20.30
C GLY A 111 2.35 6.48 19.35
N TYR A 112 1.94 6.85 18.12
CA TYR A 112 1.58 5.90 17.09
C TYR A 112 2.78 5.06 16.62
N PHE A 113 3.95 5.70 16.46
CA PHE A 113 5.18 5.04 15.99
C PHE A 113 5.78 4.08 17.04
N ASN A 114 5.48 4.28 18.32
CA ASN A 114 5.91 3.34 19.36
C ASN A 114 5.06 2.06 19.42
N LYS A 115 3.85 2.10 18.83
CA LYS A 115 2.93 0.95 18.76
C LYS A 115 3.02 0.16 17.46
N LYS A 116 3.63 0.76 16.44
CA LYS A 116 3.76 0.19 15.08
C LYS A 116 5.23 0.00 14.75
N ASP A 117 5.54 -1.13 14.17
CA ASP A 117 6.86 -1.37 13.62
C ASP A 117 7.12 -0.43 12.42
N ILE A 118 8.27 0.24 12.40
CA ILE A 118 8.70 1.11 11.30
C ILE A 118 8.81 0.31 10.00
N ALA A 119 9.25 -0.96 10.07
CA ALA A 119 9.31 -1.84 8.91
C ALA A 119 7.91 -2.09 8.33
N ASP A 120 6.88 -2.30 9.18
CA ASP A 120 5.49 -2.47 8.74
C ASP A 120 4.93 -1.20 8.08
N LEU A 121 5.24 -0.03 8.61
CA LEU A 121 4.86 1.26 8.00
C LEU A 121 5.55 1.48 6.64
N THR A 122 6.82 1.15 6.55
CA THR A 122 7.60 1.23 5.30
C THR A 122 7.02 0.27 4.26
N GLU A 123 6.72 -0.97 4.65
CA GLU A 123 6.06 -1.95 3.78
C GLU A 123 4.68 -1.45 3.32
N THR A 124 3.92 -0.76 4.19
CA THR A 124 2.64 -0.18 3.80
C THR A 124 2.80 0.89 2.72
N ILE A 125 3.77 1.80 2.84
CA ILE A 125 4.00 2.87 1.84
C ILE A 125 4.57 2.30 0.53
N MET A 126 5.48 1.35 0.60
CA MET A 126 6.19 0.84 -0.56
C MET A 126 5.51 -0.40 -1.16
N GLY A 127 5.30 -1.42 -0.37
CA GLY A 127 4.79 -2.71 -0.80
C GLY A 127 3.27 -2.71 -1.01
N ASP A 128 2.49 -2.24 -0.03
CA ASP A 128 1.03 -2.25 -0.14
C ASP A 128 0.53 -1.29 -1.23
N VAL A 129 1.13 -0.10 -1.35
CA VAL A 129 0.79 0.82 -2.44
C VAL A 129 1.11 0.22 -3.81
N ASN A 130 2.21 -0.53 -3.97
CA ASN A 130 2.53 -1.25 -5.21
C ASN A 130 1.50 -2.34 -5.52
N ARG A 131 1.09 -3.12 -4.52
CA ARG A 131 0.02 -4.13 -4.69
C ARG A 131 -1.29 -3.47 -5.13
N MET A 132 -1.65 -2.34 -4.51
CA MET A 132 -2.84 -1.59 -4.89
C MET A 132 -2.72 -0.94 -6.26
N GLU A 133 -1.53 -0.48 -6.67
CA GLU A 133 -1.26 -0.01 -8.03
C GLU A 133 -1.64 -1.05 -9.07
N HIS A 134 -1.20 -2.29 -8.88
CA HIS A 134 -1.54 -3.39 -9.78
C HIS A 134 -3.06 -3.61 -9.86
N VAL A 135 -3.75 -3.58 -8.71
CA VAL A 135 -5.22 -3.69 -8.66
C VAL A 135 -5.90 -2.53 -9.38
N TRP A 136 -5.46 -1.30 -9.17
CA TRP A 136 -6.06 -0.12 -9.81
C TRP A 136 -5.85 -0.11 -11.32
N SER A 137 -4.66 -0.53 -11.79
CA SER A 137 -4.28 -0.49 -13.20
C SER A 137 -4.74 -1.72 -13.99
N HIS A 138 -4.57 -2.92 -13.46
CA HIS A 138 -4.78 -4.17 -14.21
C HIS A 138 -6.10 -4.85 -13.89
N VAL A 139 -6.63 -4.67 -12.66
CA VAL A 139 -7.78 -5.44 -12.19
C VAL A 139 -9.10 -4.67 -12.35
N LEU A 140 -9.23 -3.50 -11.70
CA LEU A 140 -10.53 -2.84 -11.58
C LEU A 140 -11.12 -2.43 -12.91
N GLY A 141 -10.36 -1.71 -13.75
CA GLY A 141 -10.84 -1.23 -15.05
C GLY A 141 -11.21 -2.38 -15.97
N TYR A 142 -10.38 -3.40 -16.00
CA TYR A 142 -10.59 -4.59 -16.83
C TYR A 142 -11.79 -5.42 -16.35
N LEU A 143 -11.86 -5.74 -15.07
CA LEU A 143 -12.92 -6.58 -14.49
C LEU A 143 -14.30 -5.95 -14.66
N TYR A 144 -14.46 -4.69 -14.27
CA TYR A 144 -15.74 -3.99 -14.42
C TYR A 144 -16.08 -3.74 -15.88
N GLY A 145 -15.09 -3.42 -16.73
CA GLY A 145 -15.29 -3.27 -18.17
C GLY A 145 -15.75 -4.56 -18.82
N SER A 146 -15.14 -5.69 -18.47
CA SER A 146 -15.51 -7.01 -18.98
C SER A 146 -16.92 -7.42 -18.57
N TYR A 147 -17.31 -7.16 -17.32
CA TYR A 147 -18.67 -7.47 -16.86
C TYR A 147 -19.72 -6.64 -17.60
N ILE A 148 -19.51 -5.34 -17.77
CA ILE A 148 -20.43 -4.46 -18.47
C ILE A 148 -20.54 -4.84 -19.96
N SER A 149 -19.40 -5.05 -20.63
CA SER A 149 -19.40 -5.43 -22.05
C SER A 149 -20.05 -6.77 -22.27
N THR A 150 -19.81 -7.76 -21.41
CA THR A 150 -20.45 -9.08 -21.50
C THR A 150 -21.97 -8.99 -21.25
N ALA A 151 -22.40 -8.17 -20.29
CA ALA A 151 -23.84 -7.96 -20.08
C ALA A 151 -24.51 -7.37 -21.34
N ILE A 152 -23.86 -6.40 -22.00
CA ILE A 152 -24.36 -5.83 -23.26
C ILE A 152 -24.43 -6.92 -24.34
N ILE A 153 -23.36 -7.70 -24.52
CA ILE A 153 -23.31 -8.77 -25.52
C ILE A 153 -24.32 -9.85 -25.22
N ALA A 154 -24.49 -10.23 -23.94
CA ALA A 154 -25.49 -11.20 -23.53
C ALA A 154 -26.90 -10.76 -23.91
N ILE A 155 -27.28 -9.50 -23.72
CA ILE A 155 -28.56 -8.96 -24.14
C ILE A 155 -28.78 -9.18 -25.64
N PHE A 156 -27.78 -8.88 -26.49
CA PHE A 156 -27.88 -9.11 -27.93
C PHE A 156 -28.03 -10.60 -28.27
N LEU A 157 -27.30 -11.49 -27.58
CA LEU A 157 -27.41 -12.94 -27.78
C LEU A 157 -28.81 -13.44 -27.40
N PHE A 158 -29.42 -12.97 -26.30
CA PHE A 158 -30.76 -13.33 -25.87
C PHE A 158 -31.86 -12.84 -26.85
N ILE A 159 -31.67 -11.66 -27.45
CA ILE A 159 -32.57 -11.14 -28.49
C ILE A 159 -32.49 -12.00 -29.76
N TYR A 160 -31.31 -12.51 -30.10
CA TYR A 160 -31.10 -13.28 -31.31
C TYR A 160 -31.62 -14.72 -31.22
N ASP A 161 -31.20 -15.52 -30.21
CA ASP A 161 -31.77 -16.81 -29.85
C ASP A 161 -31.51 -17.10 -28.36
N TRP A 162 -32.54 -17.02 -27.54
CA TRP A 162 -32.46 -17.20 -26.09
C TRP A 162 -31.99 -18.59 -25.67
N ARG A 163 -32.29 -19.65 -26.48
CA ARG A 163 -31.95 -21.06 -26.16
C ARG A 163 -30.46 -21.26 -26.29
N LEU A 164 -29.87 -20.76 -27.38
CA LEU A 164 -28.42 -20.76 -27.55
C LEU A 164 -27.73 -19.85 -26.55
N ALA A 165 -28.31 -18.69 -26.23
CA ALA A 165 -27.77 -17.77 -25.23
C ALA A 165 -27.68 -18.41 -23.83
N ILE A 166 -28.72 -19.13 -23.39
CA ILE A 166 -28.68 -19.89 -22.12
C ILE A 166 -27.60 -20.99 -22.20
N ALA A 167 -27.60 -21.79 -23.29
CA ALA A 167 -26.61 -22.87 -23.46
C ALA A 167 -25.15 -22.35 -23.46
N CYS A 168 -24.95 -21.12 -23.93
CA CYS A 168 -23.67 -20.45 -23.97
C CYS A 168 -23.24 -19.87 -22.60
N LEU A 169 -24.16 -19.22 -21.88
CA LEU A 169 -23.81 -18.36 -20.74
C LEU A 169 -24.00 -19.00 -19.36
N TRP A 170 -24.70 -20.14 -19.23
CA TRP A 170 -24.98 -20.76 -17.92
C TRP A 170 -23.72 -21.08 -17.11
N GLY A 171 -22.62 -21.44 -17.79
CA GLY A 171 -21.36 -21.75 -17.13
C GLY A 171 -20.75 -20.56 -16.41
N VAL A 172 -20.99 -19.31 -16.87
CA VAL A 172 -20.45 -18.10 -16.27
C VAL A 172 -20.94 -17.89 -14.83
N PRO A 173 -22.25 -17.79 -14.54
CA PRO A 173 -22.72 -17.61 -13.17
C PRO A 173 -22.36 -18.79 -12.26
N VAL A 174 -22.29 -20.04 -12.77
CA VAL A 174 -21.87 -21.19 -11.98
C VAL A 174 -20.39 -21.12 -11.63
N ALA A 175 -19.53 -20.76 -12.57
CA ALA A 175 -18.10 -20.56 -12.34
C ALA A 175 -17.84 -19.48 -11.27
N PHE A 176 -18.53 -18.34 -11.38
CA PHE A 176 -18.43 -17.29 -10.35
C PHE A 176 -19.00 -17.72 -9.01
N GLY A 177 -20.12 -18.45 -8.99
CA GLY A 177 -20.70 -19.02 -7.77
C GLY A 177 -19.71 -19.94 -7.05
N LEU A 178 -18.99 -20.80 -7.78
CA LEU A 178 -17.93 -21.65 -7.25
C LEU A 178 -16.78 -20.82 -6.66
N LEU A 179 -16.31 -19.80 -7.38
CA LEU A 179 -15.21 -18.96 -6.93
C LEU A 179 -15.59 -18.15 -5.67
N PHE A 180 -16.76 -17.52 -5.64
CA PHE A 180 -17.21 -16.81 -4.45
C PHE A 180 -17.47 -17.75 -3.27
N GLY A 181 -17.97 -18.96 -3.51
CA GLY A 181 -18.13 -20.00 -2.51
C GLY A 181 -16.81 -20.46 -1.90
N SER A 182 -15.73 -20.49 -2.71
CA SER A 182 -14.39 -20.89 -2.25
C SER A 182 -13.65 -19.79 -1.46
N ARG A 183 -14.16 -18.56 -1.43
CA ARG A 183 -13.50 -17.38 -0.83
C ARG A 183 -12.92 -17.64 0.56
N LYS A 184 -13.66 -18.32 1.43
CA LYS A 184 -13.24 -18.61 2.80
C LYS A 184 -11.99 -19.50 2.82
N TRP A 185 -11.95 -20.53 1.99
CA TRP A 185 -10.80 -21.45 1.90
C TRP A 185 -9.58 -20.78 1.31
N THR A 186 -9.75 -20.01 0.24
CA THR A 186 -8.67 -19.26 -0.39
C THR A 186 -8.10 -18.18 0.54
N SER A 187 -8.96 -17.45 1.27
CA SER A 187 -8.54 -16.45 2.25
C SER A 187 -7.77 -17.08 3.41
N ASN A 188 -8.24 -18.21 3.96
CA ASN A 188 -7.54 -18.92 5.03
C ASN A 188 -6.18 -19.44 4.56
N ALA A 189 -6.10 -20.00 3.35
CA ALA A 189 -4.84 -20.46 2.76
C ALA A 189 -3.84 -19.29 2.59
N SER A 190 -4.30 -18.14 2.12
CA SER A 190 -3.46 -16.93 2.00
C SER A 190 -2.98 -16.40 3.35
N GLU A 191 -3.81 -16.44 4.38
CA GLU A 191 -3.43 -16.04 5.73
C GLU A 191 -2.38 -16.98 6.32
N MET A 192 -2.57 -18.30 6.17
CA MET A 192 -1.58 -19.31 6.61
C MET A 192 -0.24 -19.13 5.87
N LEU A 193 -0.28 -18.84 4.58
CA LEU A 193 0.92 -18.58 3.77
C LEU A 193 1.67 -17.35 4.30
N LYS A 194 0.95 -16.25 4.54
CA LYS A 194 1.53 -15.02 5.09
C LYS A 194 2.18 -15.26 6.46
N GLN A 195 1.47 -15.91 7.37
CA GLN A 195 2.01 -16.21 8.71
C GLN A 195 3.24 -17.14 8.66
N SER A 196 3.28 -18.09 7.72
CA SER A 196 4.45 -18.95 7.57
C SER A 196 5.64 -18.20 6.95
N ALA A 197 5.39 -17.26 6.04
CA ALA A 197 6.44 -16.39 5.47
C ALA A 197 7.05 -15.46 6.53
N ILE A 198 6.21 -14.86 7.40
CA ILE A 198 6.68 -14.04 8.52
C ILE A 198 7.59 -14.86 9.44
N ARG A 199 7.18 -16.07 9.84
CA ARG A 199 8.00 -16.94 10.70
C ARG A 199 9.37 -17.28 10.09
N VAL A 200 9.47 -17.45 8.77
CA VAL A 200 10.77 -17.65 8.09
C VAL A 200 11.59 -16.36 8.11
N SER A 201 10.96 -15.24 7.84
CA SER A 201 11.61 -13.92 7.86
C SER A 201 12.17 -13.59 9.23
N ASP A 202 11.38 -13.79 10.29
CA ASP A 202 11.79 -13.57 11.69
C ASP A 202 13.01 -14.44 12.06
N GLU A 203 13.01 -15.72 11.66
CA GLU A 203 14.15 -16.62 11.92
C GLU A 203 15.41 -16.22 11.18
N ILE A 204 15.28 -15.79 9.93
CA ILE A 204 16.41 -15.26 9.15
C ILE A 204 16.96 -14.01 9.84
N GLN A 205 16.09 -13.09 10.23
CA GLN A 205 16.48 -11.86 10.92
C GLN A 205 17.19 -12.18 12.25
N GLU A 206 16.59 -13.02 13.10
CA GLU A 206 17.19 -13.45 14.36
C GLU A 206 18.56 -14.09 14.16
N THR A 207 18.70 -14.95 13.13
CA THR A 207 19.97 -15.59 12.79
C THR A 207 21.03 -14.56 12.38
N LEU A 208 20.65 -13.56 11.57
CA LEU A 208 21.57 -12.52 11.12
C LEU A 208 21.99 -11.57 12.26
N GLU A 209 21.05 -11.15 13.09
CA GLU A 209 21.32 -10.30 14.26
C GLU A 209 22.28 -10.97 15.25
N ASN A 210 22.09 -12.27 15.46
CA ASN A 210 22.88 -13.05 16.42
C ASN A 210 24.06 -13.82 15.78
N ILE A 211 24.43 -13.55 14.54
CA ILE A 211 25.44 -14.32 13.80
C ILE A 211 26.78 -14.39 14.51
N ARG A 212 27.16 -13.32 15.22
CA ARG A 212 28.42 -13.27 15.98
C ARG A 212 28.40 -14.26 17.16
N GLU A 213 27.30 -14.28 17.91
CA GLU A 213 27.11 -15.19 19.06
C GLU A 213 27.00 -16.64 18.60
N ILE A 214 26.28 -16.91 17.52
CA ILE A 214 26.13 -18.24 16.92
C ILE A 214 27.51 -18.79 16.54
N ARG A 215 28.35 -17.96 15.88
CA ARG A 215 29.73 -18.34 15.52
C ARG A 215 30.63 -18.50 16.75
N ALA A 216 30.54 -17.58 17.70
CA ALA A 216 31.38 -17.65 18.93
C ALA A 216 31.10 -18.89 19.75
N THR A 217 29.87 -19.43 19.67
CA THR A 217 29.44 -20.63 20.41
C THR A 217 29.47 -21.91 19.58
N ASN A 218 29.90 -21.88 18.30
CA ASN A 218 29.88 -23.01 17.35
C ASN A 218 28.51 -23.68 17.22
N GLN A 219 27.43 -22.91 17.16
CA GLN A 219 26.06 -23.41 17.08
C GLN A 219 25.42 -23.28 15.67
N GLU A 220 26.22 -23.01 14.62
CA GLU A 220 25.71 -22.79 13.25
C GLU A 220 24.82 -23.95 12.77
N ASP A 221 25.26 -25.20 12.98
CA ASP A 221 24.50 -26.37 12.51
C ASP A 221 23.12 -26.48 13.20
N THR A 222 23.02 -26.08 14.45
CA THR A 222 21.78 -26.13 15.22
C THR A 222 20.78 -25.10 14.71
N TYR A 223 21.23 -23.86 14.50
CA TYR A 223 20.41 -22.78 13.98
C TYR A 223 19.99 -23.02 12.53
N LEU A 224 20.91 -23.47 11.67
CA LEU A 224 20.60 -23.83 10.28
C LEU A 224 19.55 -24.94 10.17
N LYS A 225 19.63 -25.97 11.02
CA LYS A 225 18.59 -27.02 11.07
C LYS A 225 17.23 -26.46 11.46
N GLY A 226 17.19 -25.51 12.42
CA GLY A 226 15.98 -24.79 12.80
C GLY A 226 15.38 -24.00 11.64
N LEU A 227 16.20 -23.22 10.96
CA LEU A 227 15.82 -22.42 9.80
C LEU A 227 15.30 -23.31 8.65
N TYR A 228 16.02 -24.38 8.28
CA TYR A 228 15.59 -25.31 7.23
C TYR A 228 14.22 -25.93 7.55
N LYS A 229 13.98 -26.34 8.80
CA LYS A 229 12.68 -26.88 9.21
C LYS A 229 11.53 -25.86 9.02
N LYS A 230 11.78 -24.58 9.29
CA LYS A 230 10.79 -23.51 9.07
C LYS A 230 10.57 -23.24 7.58
N ILE A 231 11.63 -23.28 6.76
CA ILE A 231 11.55 -23.15 5.29
C ILE A 231 10.75 -24.32 4.71
N ASP A 232 11.03 -25.56 5.09
CA ASP A 232 10.29 -26.76 4.63
C ASP A 232 8.79 -26.69 5.00
N ALA A 233 8.51 -26.19 6.23
CA ALA A 233 7.14 -25.97 6.67
C ALA A 233 6.44 -24.89 5.84
N HIS A 234 7.13 -23.80 5.50
CA HIS A 234 6.62 -22.74 4.63
C HIS A 234 6.34 -23.27 3.22
N GLU A 235 7.27 -24.02 2.63
CA GLU A 235 7.08 -24.68 1.32
C GLU A 235 5.83 -25.55 1.30
N SER A 236 5.64 -26.36 2.33
CA SER A 236 4.45 -27.23 2.46
C SER A 236 3.14 -26.41 2.50
N VAL A 237 3.14 -25.27 3.20
CA VAL A 237 2.00 -24.35 3.25
C VAL A 237 1.78 -23.68 1.90
N MET A 238 2.85 -23.28 1.21
CA MET A 238 2.80 -22.66 -0.11
C MET A 238 2.20 -23.63 -1.14
N ILE A 239 2.66 -24.88 -1.19
CA ILE A 239 2.13 -25.90 -2.10
C ILE A 239 0.63 -26.15 -1.84
N ARG A 240 0.22 -26.25 -0.57
CA ARG A 240 -1.22 -26.43 -0.23
C ARG A 240 -2.05 -25.20 -0.61
N GLY A 241 -1.54 -24.01 -0.40
CA GLY A 241 -2.21 -22.76 -0.76
C GLY A 241 -2.42 -22.65 -2.27
N GLU A 242 -1.37 -22.94 -3.04
CA GLU A 242 -1.43 -22.99 -4.52
C GLU A 242 -2.42 -24.04 -5.03
N LEU A 243 -2.41 -25.25 -4.44
CA LEU A 243 -3.36 -26.29 -4.83
C LEU A 243 -4.80 -25.88 -4.55
N ILE A 244 -5.10 -25.29 -3.39
CA ILE A 244 -6.45 -24.81 -3.04
C ILE A 244 -6.90 -23.74 -4.04
N SER A 245 -6.09 -22.72 -4.26
CA SER A 245 -6.42 -21.62 -5.18
C SER A 245 -6.55 -22.12 -6.62
N GLY A 246 -5.59 -22.92 -7.07
CA GLY A 246 -5.53 -23.47 -8.43
C GLY A 246 -6.70 -24.39 -8.75
N ILE A 247 -7.11 -25.27 -7.82
CA ILE A 247 -8.24 -26.18 -8.04
C ILE A 247 -9.53 -25.39 -8.29
N PHE A 248 -9.85 -24.39 -7.47
CA PHE A 248 -11.08 -23.61 -7.61
C PHE A 248 -11.08 -22.76 -8.89
N VAL A 249 -9.97 -22.10 -9.21
CA VAL A 249 -9.86 -21.28 -10.42
C VAL A 249 -9.96 -22.16 -11.67
N ASN A 250 -9.21 -23.26 -11.72
CA ASN A 250 -9.25 -24.17 -12.88
C ASN A 250 -10.60 -24.89 -13.01
N ALA A 251 -11.22 -25.33 -11.92
CA ALA A 251 -12.57 -25.91 -11.93
C ALA A 251 -13.60 -24.92 -12.48
N ALA A 252 -13.55 -23.65 -12.04
CA ALA A 252 -14.42 -22.61 -12.57
C ALA A 252 -14.22 -22.37 -14.08
N SER A 253 -12.96 -22.36 -14.55
CA SER A 253 -12.64 -22.24 -15.98
C SER A 253 -13.16 -23.43 -16.79
N VAL A 254 -13.00 -24.66 -16.28
CA VAL A 254 -13.54 -25.88 -16.94
C VAL A 254 -15.08 -25.83 -17.00
N ILE A 255 -15.75 -25.49 -15.91
CA ILE A 255 -17.21 -25.37 -15.88
C ILE A 255 -17.69 -24.34 -16.92
N MET A 256 -17.03 -23.20 -17.00
CA MET A 256 -17.37 -22.17 -18.00
C MET A 256 -17.22 -22.71 -19.42
N ARG A 257 -16.17 -23.46 -19.72
CA ARG A 257 -15.93 -24.06 -21.06
C ARG A 257 -16.92 -25.16 -21.41
N LEU A 258 -17.58 -25.81 -20.46
CA LEU A 258 -18.71 -26.72 -20.74
C LEU A 258 -19.86 -26.02 -21.46
N GLY A 259 -19.97 -24.69 -21.36
CA GLY A 259 -20.89 -23.89 -22.15
C GLY A 259 -20.69 -24.03 -23.67
N VAL A 260 -19.46 -24.30 -24.15
CA VAL A 260 -19.20 -24.59 -25.56
C VAL A 260 -19.86 -25.91 -25.97
N ALA A 261 -19.66 -26.97 -25.17
CA ALA A 261 -20.24 -28.28 -25.44
C ALA A 261 -21.77 -28.23 -25.43
N THR A 262 -22.38 -27.57 -24.45
CA THR A 262 -23.84 -27.40 -24.35
C THR A 262 -24.38 -26.58 -25.52
N THR A 263 -23.67 -25.55 -25.98
CA THR A 263 -24.08 -24.75 -27.16
C THR A 263 -24.03 -25.60 -28.42
N ILE A 264 -23.00 -26.46 -28.60
CA ILE A 264 -22.95 -27.38 -29.74
C ILE A 264 -24.12 -28.37 -29.70
N LEU A 265 -24.39 -29.00 -28.56
CA LEU A 265 -25.46 -29.96 -28.39
C LEU A 265 -26.84 -29.34 -28.68
N VAL A 266 -27.16 -28.21 -28.06
CA VAL A 266 -28.41 -27.49 -28.27
C VAL A 266 -28.50 -26.98 -29.70
N GLY A 267 -27.42 -26.40 -30.24
CA GLY A 267 -27.41 -25.89 -31.61
C GLY A 267 -27.56 -27.00 -32.67
N ALA A 268 -26.90 -28.13 -32.48
CA ALA A 268 -27.07 -29.27 -33.38
C ALA A 268 -28.53 -29.78 -33.37
N ASN A 269 -29.15 -29.90 -32.19
CA ASN A 269 -30.53 -30.28 -32.08
C ASN A 269 -31.49 -29.28 -32.81
N LEU A 270 -31.24 -27.96 -32.63
CA LEU A 270 -32.02 -26.92 -33.28
C LEU A 270 -31.83 -26.92 -34.83
N ILE A 271 -30.64 -27.25 -35.34
CA ILE A 271 -30.38 -27.38 -36.75
C ILE A 271 -31.14 -28.57 -37.32
N VAL A 272 -31.10 -29.76 -36.68
CA VAL A 272 -31.80 -30.98 -37.14
C VAL A 272 -33.30 -30.72 -37.24
N HIS A 273 -33.87 -29.91 -36.36
CA HIS A 273 -35.28 -29.53 -36.39
C HIS A 273 -35.57 -28.32 -37.32
N GLY A 274 -34.61 -27.84 -38.07
CA GLY A 274 -34.78 -26.71 -39.00
C GLY A 274 -35.06 -25.36 -38.36
N GLN A 275 -34.80 -25.18 -37.03
CA GLN A 275 -35.13 -23.98 -36.30
C GLN A 275 -34.08 -22.88 -36.36
N ILE A 276 -32.83 -23.27 -36.67
CA ILE A 276 -31.72 -22.34 -36.88
C ILE A 276 -30.86 -22.84 -38.08
N ASP A 277 -30.14 -21.91 -38.72
CA ASP A 277 -29.14 -22.22 -39.71
C ASP A 277 -27.78 -22.50 -39.08
N PHE A 278 -26.95 -23.32 -39.73
CA PHE A 278 -25.54 -23.61 -39.34
C PHE A 278 -24.74 -22.33 -39.06
N MET A 279 -24.94 -21.29 -39.84
CA MET A 279 -24.24 -20.03 -39.70
C MET A 279 -24.56 -19.30 -38.34
N ILE A 280 -25.76 -19.53 -37.82
CA ILE A 280 -26.15 -18.99 -36.49
C ILE A 280 -25.38 -19.69 -35.36
N LEU A 281 -25.32 -21.03 -35.40
CA LEU A 281 -24.54 -21.80 -34.45
C LEU A 281 -23.06 -21.40 -34.53
N PHE A 282 -22.51 -21.27 -35.73
CA PHE A 282 -21.13 -20.85 -35.95
C PHE A 282 -20.85 -19.47 -35.38
N MET A 283 -21.76 -18.51 -35.54
CA MET A 283 -21.66 -17.18 -34.93
C MET A 283 -21.64 -17.27 -33.39
N PHE A 284 -22.51 -18.06 -32.78
CA PHE A 284 -22.49 -18.24 -31.31
C PHE A 284 -21.19 -18.85 -30.83
N LEU A 285 -20.63 -19.84 -31.52
CA LEU A 285 -19.32 -20.45 -31.18
C LEU A 285 -18.17 -19.45 -31.26
N LEU A 286 -18.17 -18.56 -32.23
CA LEU A 286 -17.18 -17.50 -32.35
C LEU A 286 -17.33 -16.49 -31.21
N VAL A 287 -18.55 -16.10 -30.87
CA VAL A 287 -18.82 -15.15 -29.78
C VAL A 287 -18.41 -15.73 -28.41
N ILE A 288 -18.67 -17.03 -28.15
CA ILE A 288 -18.28 -17.73 -26.93
C ILE A 288 -16.77 -17.62 -26.68
N THR A 289 -15.95 -17.85 -27.71
CA THR A 289 -14.48 -17.81 -27.56
C THR A 289 -13.97 -16.46 -27.09
N ARG A 290 -14.68 -15.39 -27.45
CA ARG A 290 -14.35 -14.01 -27.05
C ARG A 290 -14.94 -13.60 -25.70
N ILE A 291 -16.14 -14.09 -25.36
CA ILE A 291 -16.77 -13.82 -24.05
C ILE A 291 -15.99 -14.51 -22.94
N TYR A 292 -15.52 -15.74 -23.13
CA TYR A 292 -14.85 -16.49 -22.06
C TYR A 292 -13.46 -15.98 -21.73
N ALA A 293 -12.71 -15.42 -22.68
CA ALA A 293 -11.36 -14.91 -22.43
C ALA A 293 -11.30 -13.84 -21.32
N PRO A 294 -12.14 -12.79 -21.31
CA PRO A 294 -12.22 -11.85 -20.19
C PRO A 294 -12.58 -12.49 -18.84
N PHE A 295 -13.42 -13.53 -18.84
CA PHE A 295 -13.80 -14.23 -17.62
C PHE A 295 -12.68 -15.10 -17.07
N ASP A 296 -11.97 -15.87 -17.93
CA ASP A 296 -10.80 -16.63 -17.52
C ASP A 296 -9.77 -15.73 -16.84
N GLN A 297 -9.49 -14.57 -17.41
CA GLN A 297 -8.61 -13.58 -16.80
C GLN A 297 -9.21 -13.00 -15.49
N SER A 298 -10.51 -12.73 -15.44
CA SER A 298 -11.19 -12.22 -14.27
C SER A 298 -11.15 -13.19 -13.10
N LEU A 299 -11.22 -14.50 -13.33
CA LEU A 299 -11.13 -15.52 -12.28
C LEU A 299 -9.78 -15.45 -11.55
N ALA A 300 -8.68 -15.27 -12.28
CA ALA A 300 -7.35 -15.08 -11.69
C ALA A 300 -7.25 -13.74 -10.93
N LEU A 301 -7.74 -12.65 -11.54
CA LEU A 301 -7.68 -11.31 -10.96
C LEU A 301 -8.54 -11.15 -9.69
N ILE A 302 -9.64 -11.90 -9.55
CA ILE A 302 -10.48 -11.87 -8.33
C ILE A 302 -9.71 -12.46 -7.14
N ALA A 303 -8.93 -13.53 -7.34
CA ALA A 303 -8.10 -14.09 -6.28
C ALA A 303 -7.08 -13.06 -5.78
N GLU A 304 -6.40 -12.36 -6.70
CA GLU A 304 -5.48 -11.27 -6.37
C GLU A 304 -6.18 -10.12 -5.63
N MET A 305 -7.39 -9.76 -6.04
CA MET A 305 -8.17 -8.72 -5.40
C MET A 305 -8.53 -9.06 -3.93
N PHE A 306 -8.70 -10.35 -3.60
CA PHE A 306 -8.93 -10.78 -2.21
C PHE A 306 -7.68 -10.59 -1.35
N VAL A 307 -6.52 -10.90 -1.89
CA VAL A 307 -5.23 -10.72 -1.20
C VAL A 307 -4.93 -9.23 -0.99
N SER A 308 -5.13 -8.41 -2.01
CA SER A 308 -4.84 -6.97 -1.95
C SER A 308 -5.80 -6.19 -1.03
N GLN A 309 -6.94 -6.77 -0.62
CA GLN A 309 -7.84 -6.15 0.36
C GLN A 309 -7.15 -5.90 1.71
N VAL A 310 -6.20 -6.76 2.11
CA VAL A 310 -5.40 -6.57 3.33
C VAL A 310 -4.54 -5.32 3.19
N SER A 311 -3.90 -5.14 2.04
CA SER A 311 -3.09 -3.93 1.74
C SER A 311 -3.93 -2.65 1.78
N ALA A 312 -5.12 -2.67 1.20
CA ALA A 312 -6.05 -1.55 1.26
C ALA A 312 -6.47 -1.22 2.70
N ASN A 313 -6.75 -2.24 3.52
CA ASN A 313 -7.13 -2.05 4.92
C ASN A 313 -6.01 -1.41 5.74
N ARG A 314 -4.75 -1.83 5.55
CA ARG A 314 -3.58 -1.23 6.22
C ARG A 314 -3.38 0.24 5.83
N MET A 315 -3.51 0.57 4.55
CA MET A 315 -3.49 1.95 4.09
C MET A 315 -4.62 2.78 4.71
N MET A 316 -5.83 2.22 4.79
CA MET A 316 -6.98 2.89 5.39
C MET A 316 -6.84 3.06 6.90
N GLU A 317 -6.19 2.14 7.61
CA GLU A 317 -5.86 2.29 9.03
C GLU A 317 -5.02 3.55 9.29
N ILE A 318 -4.00 3.80 8.45
CA ILE A 318 -3.20 5.03 8.53
C ILE A 318 -4.08 6.27 8.29
N TYR A 319 -4.94 6.25 7.25
CA TYR A 319 -5.81 7.38 6.93
C TYR A 319 -6.85 7.65 8.01
N ASP A 320 -7.41 6.61 8.63
CA ASP A 320 -8.45 6.71 9.66
C ASP A 320 -7.86 7.11 11.04
N THR A 321 -6.55 6.93 11.26
CA THR A 321 -5.91 7.32 12.53
C THR A 321 -6.00 8.83 12.73
N PRO A 322 -6.50 9.30 13.89
CA PRO A 322 -6.57 10.73 14.19
C PRO A 322 -5.19 11.38 14.13
N ILE A 323 -5.11 12.56 13.52
CA ILE A 323 -3.91 13.39 13.54
C ILE A 323 -3.82 14.18 14.83
N ALA A 324 -2.62 14.41 15.33
CA ALA A 324 -2.40 15.41 16.35
C ALA A 324 -2.65 16.81 15.73
N SER A 325 -3.62 17.52 16.26
CA SER A 325 -4.01 18.84 15.76
C SER A 325 -4.09 19.86 16.88
N GLY A 326 -4.00 21.12 16.55
CA GLY A 326 -4.10 22.21 17.50
C GLY A 326 -4.10 23.55 16.79
N LYS A 327 -4.00 24.63 17.55
CA LYS A 327 -3.87 25.98 17.01
C LYS A 327 -2.50 26.14 16.37
N GLU A 328 -2.47 26.75 15.19
CA GLU A 328 -1.23 27.05 14.44
C GLU A 328 -0.50 28.29 14.99
N THR A 329 -0.96 28.89 16.09
CA THR A 329 -0.34 30.03 16.76
C THR A 329 -0.10 29.70 18.22
N PHE A 330 1.12 30.00 18.72
CA PHE A 330 1.51 29.82 20.10
C PHE A 330 2.22 31.09 20.59
N GLU A 331 1.56 31.85 21.47
CA GLU A 331 2.08 33.09 22.04
C GLU A 331 1.99 33.00 23.56
N PRO A 332 2.92 32.30 24.22
CA PRO A 332 2.91 32.12 25.67
C PRO A 332 3.32 33.41 26.41
N LYS A 333 2.83 33.57 27.61
CA LYS A 333 3.27 34.63 28.54
C LYS A 333 4.43 34.11 29.39
N GLY A 334 5.62 34.02 28.81
CA GLY A 334 6.77 33.34 29.38
C GLY A 334 6.78 31.83 29.08
N TYR A 335 7.74 31.12 29.66
CA TYR A 335 8.01 29.72 29.35
C TYR A 335 7.99 28.79 30.58
N ASP A 336 7.29 29.20 31.66
CA ASP A 336 7.03 28.32 32.82
C ASP A 336 6.28 27.07 32.32
N ILE A 337 6.74 25.88 32.73
CA ILE A 337 6.05 24.63 32.45
C ILE A 337 5.32 24.17 33.71
N GLU A 338 4.00 24.07 33.64
CA GLU A 338 3.16 23.72 34.77
C GLU A 338 2.47 22.37 34.53
N PHE A 339 2.70 21.42 35.41
CA PHE A 339 1.97 20.16 35.49
C PHE A 339 0.85 20.26 36.50
N HIS A 340 -0.39 19.99 36.09
CA HIS A 340 -1.57 20.02 36.93
C HIS A 340 -2.24 18.64 36.97
N HIS A 341 -2.10 17.93 38.07
CA HIS A 341 -2.71 16.61 38.32
C HIS A 341 -2.56 15.64 37.18
N VAL A 342 -1.35 15.55 36.60
CA VAL A 342 -1.07 14.78 35.42
C VAL A 342 -0.96 13.29 35.74
N SER A 343 -1.77 12.48 35.09
CA SER A 343 -1.64 11.03 35.10
C SER A 343 -1.45 10.51 33.69
N PHE A 344 -0.57 9.53 33.53
CA PHE A 344 -0.22 8.96 32.22
C PHE A 344 0.11 7.48 32.30
N SER A 345 -0.35 6.73 31.32
CA SER A 345 -0.09 5.31 31.15
C SER A 345 0.35 5.01 29.72
N TYR A 346 1.38 4.19 29.55
CA TYR A 346 1.65 3.52 28.28
C TYR A 346 0.77 2.27 28.22
N ASP A 347 -0.20 2.27 27.32
CA ASP A 347 -1.23 1.22 27.21
C ASP A 347 -1.97 0.99 28.55
N ASN A 348 -1.72 -0.11 29.25
CA ASN A 348 -2.33 -0.47 30.52
C ASN A 348 -1.38 -0.32 31.74
N HIS A 349 -0.19 0.26 31.55
CA HIS A 349 0.79 0.44 32.62
C HIS A 349 0.85 1.90 33.05
N ASP A 350 0.36 2.17 34.28
CA ASP A 350 0.44 3.49 34.89
C ASP A 350 1.88 3.87 35.18
N VAL A 351 2.32 5.00 34.61
CA VAL A 351 3.69 5.54 34.80
C VAL A 351 3.68 6.79 35.67
N LEU A 352 2.73 7.70 35.42
CA LEU A 352 2.56 8.89 36.24
C LEU A 352 1.20 8.87 36.90
N LYS A 353 1.17 9.20 38.24
CA LYS A 353 -0.04 9.24 39.05
C LYS A 353 -0.11 10.57 39.77
N ASP A 354 -1.03 11.43 39.32
CA ASP A 354 -1.37 12.71 39.97
C ASP A 354 -0.15 13.63 40.21
N VAL A 355 0.68 13.82 39.17
CA VAL A 355 1.91 14.61 39.24
C VAL A 355 1.60 16.08 39.03
N SER A 356 2.04 16.93 39.97
CA SER A 356 1.92 18.39 39.91
C SER A 356 3.22 19.07 40.32
N PHE A 357 3.77 19.92 39.45
CA PHE A 357 4.95 20.75 39.72
C PHE A 357 5.04 21.90 38.73
N ILE A 358 5.93 22.86 38.98
CA ILE A 358 6.20 23.98 38.09
C ILE A 358 7.71 24.02 37.85
N ALA A 359 8.11 24.02 36.59
CA ALA A 359 9.45 24.33 36.14
C ALA A 359 9.48 25.77 35.62
N LYS A 360 10.18 26.65 36.35
CA LYS A 360 10.18 28.08 36.06
C LYS A 360 11.15 28.45 34.96
N GLU A 361 10.77 29.42 34.18
CA GLU A 361 11.63 30.04 33.17
C GLU A 361 12.90 30.60 33.80
N GLY A 362 14.05 30.46 33.14
CA GLY A 362 15.36 30.90 33.61
C GLY A 362 15.96 30.07 34.72
N GLU A 363 15.29 28.99 35.16
CA GLU A 363 15.81 28.05 36.16
C GLU A 363 16.09 26.67 35.58
N VAL A 364 17.00 25.92 36.19
CA VAL A 364 17.22 24.51 35.87
C VAL A 364 16.40 23.64 36.81
N THR A 365 15.39 22.96 36.27
CA THR A 365 14.57 22.01 37.05
C THR A 365 15.08 20.58 36.79
N ALA A 366 15.59 19.92 37.82
CA ALA A 366 16.06 18.55 37.74
C ALA A 366 15.02 17.56 38.28
N LEU A 367 14.63 16.59 37.44
CA LEU A 367 13.79 15.44 37.82
C LEU A 367 14.71 14.31 38.31
N VAL A 368 14.63 13.98 39.59
CA VAL A 368 15.43 12.95 40.25
C VAL A 368 14.59 11.79 40.73
N GLY A 369 15.12 10.59 40.68
CA GLY A 369 14.42 9.37 41.12
C GLY A 369 15.04 8.10 40.50
N PRO A 370 14.63 6.90 40.95
CA PRO A 370 15.10 5.64 40.44
C PRO A 370 14.77 5.44 38.95
N SER A 371 15.44 4.48 38.30
CA SER A 371 15.05 4.08 36.92
C SER A 371 13.60 3.61 36.89
N GLY A 372 12.85 4.00 35.85
CA GLY A 372 11.42 3.67 35.73
C GLY A 372 10.47 4.58 36.52
N SER A 373 10.94 5.63 37.24
CA SER A 373 10.09 6.54 38.00
C SER A 373 9.30 7.56 37.14
N GLY A 374 9.43 7.52 35.83
CA GLY A 374 8.67 8.40 34.92
C GLY A 374 9.34 9.72 34.54
N LYS A 375 10.65 9.93 34.84
CA LYS A 375 11.41 11.16 34.52
C LYS A 375 11.37 11.50 33.03
N SER A 376 11.80 10.58 32.19
CA SER A 376 11.78 10.74 30.71
C SER A 376 10.35 10.87 30.17
N THR A 377 9.37 10.25 30.85
CA THR A 377 7.95 10.40 30.50
C THR A 377 7.45 11.81 30.76
N CYS A 378 7.85 12.44 31.88
CA CYS A 378 7.52 13.85 32.15
C CYS A 378 8.09 14.77 31.06
N ALA A 379 9.37 14.58 30.66
CA ALA A 379 9.98 15.36 29.58
C ALA A 379 9.24 15.18 28.24
N LYS A 380 8.90 13.93 27.89
CA LYS A 380 8.14 13.62 26.67
C LYS A 380 6.73 14.22 26.66
N LEU A 381 6.05 14.23 27.81
CA LEU A 381 4.74 14.86 27.95
C LEU A 381 4.83 16.39 27.91
N ALA A 382 5.85 17.00 28.51
CA ALA A 382 6.07 18.45 28.44
C ALA A 382 6.24 18.94 26.99
N ALA A 383 6.87 18.13 26.13
CA ALA A 383 7.02 18.41 24.69
C ALA A 383 5.82 17.95 23.84
N ARG A 384 4.76 17.46 24.47
CA ARG A 384 3.59 16.88 23.76
C ARG A 384 3.98 15.80 22.74
N LEU A 385 5.02 15.01 23.02
CA LEU A 385 5.29 13.81 22.23
C LEU A 385 4.24 12.72 22.50
N TRP A 386 3.53 12.85 23.63
CA TRP A 386 2.36 12.09 24.05
C TRP A 386 1.34 13.01 24.67
N ASP A 387 0.06 12.72 24.49
CA ASP A 387 -1.01 13.43 25.19
C ASP A 387 -1.25 12.80 26.58
N THR A 388 -1.62 13.62 27.55
CA THR A 388 -1.93 13.17 28.93
C THR A 388 -3.24 12.38 28.97
N ASN A 389 -3.32 11.34 29.83
CA ASN A 389 -4.59 10.64 30.06
C ASN A 389 -5.53 11.45 30.98
N LYS A 390 -4.96 12.13 31.98
CA LYS A 390 -5.69 13.02 32.92
C LYS A 390 -4.79 14.19 33.28
N GLY A 391 -5.43 15.28 33.74
CA GLY A 391 -4.74 16.51 34.07
C GLY A 391 -4.44 17.37 32.86
N SER A 392 -3.62 18.40 33.02
CA SER A 392 -3.17 19.29 31.95
C SER A 392 -1.74 19.73 32.15
N ILE A 393 -1.06 20.04 31.07
CA ILE A 393 0.27 20.65 31.08
C ILE A 393 0.14 21.99 30.38
N LYS A 394 0.68 23.03 31.00
CA LYS A 394 0.65 24.38 30.44
C LYS A 394 2.05 24.92 30.25
N VAL A 395 2.25 25.70 29.20
CA VAL A 395 3.47 26.47 28.95
C VAL A 395 3.07 27.95 28.85
N GLY A 396 3.62 28.78 29.71
CA GLY A 396 3.27 30.21 29.79
C GLY A 396 1.76 30.45 29.95
N GLY A 397 1.07 29.57 30.72
CA GLY A 397 -0.37 29.61 30.98
C GLY A 397 -1.26 28.99 29.89
N ILE A 398 -0.71 28.54 28.76
CA ILE A 398 -1.47 27.94 27.66
C ILE A 398 -1.39 26.41 27.73
N ASP A 399 -2.54 25.72 27.69
CA ASP A 399 -2.59 24.26 27.65
C ASP A 399 -2.00 23.74 26.34
N ILE A 400 -0.92 22.94 26.40
CA ILE A 400 -0.19 22.43 25.26
C ILE A 400 -1.05 21.51 24.36
N ASN A 401 -2.08 20.86 24.92
CA ASN A 401 -2.98 20.01 24.13
C ASN A 401 -3.81 20.80 23.10
N THR A 402 -3.90 22.13 23.26
CA THR A 402 -4.63 23.01 22.35
C THR A 402 -3.79 23.54 21.19
N ILE A 403 -2.47 23.34 21.23
CA ILE A 403 -1.49 23.87 20.24
C ILE A 403 -1.06 22.77 19.29
N ASP A 404 -0.86 23.09 18.01
CA ASP A 404 -0.29 22.11 17.06
C ASP A 404 1.09 21.65 17.52
N PRO A 405 1.39 20.34 17.54
CA PRO A 405 2.66 19.85 18.05
C PRO A 405 3.89 20.40 17.32
N GLU A 406 3.82 20.65 15.99
CA GLU A 406 4.94 21.21 15.25
C GLU A 406 5.21 22.66 15.67
N VAL A 407 4.14 23.41 15.93
CA VAL A 407 4.23 24.80 16.43
C VAL A 407 4.79 24.82 17.85
N LEU A 408 4.29 23.95 18.73
CA LEU A 408 4.80 23.84 20.09
C LEU A 408 6.28 23.45 20.12
N LEU A 409 6.67 22.46 19.31
CA LEU A 409 8.04 21.96 19.24
C LEU A 409 9.02 22.97 18.64
N SER A 410 8.56 24.05 17.99
CA SER A 410 9.46 25.12 17.55
C SER A 410 10.17 25.78 18.71
N ASP A 411 9.52 25.88 19.87
CA ASP A 411 10.03 26.49 21.10
C ASP A 411 10.79 25.52 22.02
N TYR A 412 11.00 24.27 21.57
CA TYR A 412 11.71 23.25 22.33
C TYR A 412 13.00 22.81 21.64
N SER A 413 14.09 22.73 22.38
CA SER A 413 15.28 21.96 22.04
C SER A 413 15.31 20.68 22.86
N MET A 414 15.65 19.53 22.24
CA MET A 414 15.63 18.24 22.93
C MET A 414 16.93 17.47 22.70
N VAL A 415 17.48 16.92 23.78
CA VAL A 415 18.55 15.94 23.75
C VAL A 415 17.98 14.64 24.31
N PHE A 416 17.81 13.66 23.45
CA PHE A 416 17.29 12.33 23.81
C PHE A 416 18.38 11.44 24.35
N GLN A 417 18.00 10.46 25.19
CA GLN A 417 18.87 9.40 25.67
C GLN A 417 19.47 8.60 24.50
N ASP A 418 18.61 8.15 23.58
CA ASP A 418 19.01 7.47 22.36
C ASP A 418 19.19 8.50 21.24
N VAL A 419 20.44 8.79 20.93
CA VAL A 419 20.79 9.76 19.89
C VAL A 419 20.66 9.13 18.51
N VAL A 420 19.79 9.71 17.68
CA VAL A 420 19.64 9.35 16.27
C VAL A 420 20.38 10.36 15.39
N LEU A 421 21.28 9.84 14.53
CA LEU A 421 22.02 10.61 13.54
C LEU A 421 21.67 10.16 12.13
N PHE A 422 21.70 11.10 11.19
CA PHE A 422 21.43 10.80 9.79
C PHE A 422 22.74 10.42 9.06
N ASP A 423 22.63 9.63 8.01
CA ASP A 423 23.78 9.28 7.15
C ASP A 423 24.21 10.49 6.32
N ASP A 424 24.93 11.38 6.98
CA ASP A 424 25.44 12.64 6.44
C ASP A 424 26.72 13.03 7.18
N SER A 425 27.27 14.20 6.91
CA SER A 425 28.41 14.74 7.62
C SER A 425 28.10 15.18 9.06
N ILE A 426 29.10 15.33 9.91
CA ILE A 426 28.96 15.89 11.26
C ILE A 426 28.32 17.27 11.18
N LYS A 427 28.78 18.12 10.27
CA LYS A 427 28.30 19.49 10.05
C LYS A 427 26.81 19.50 9.72
N GLU A 428 26.36 18.70 8.76
CA GLU A 428 24.96 18.66 8.35
C GLU A 428 24.06 18.03 9.43
N ASN A 429 24.57 17.06 10.18
CA ASN A 429 23.90 16.55 11.37
C ASN A 429 23.67 17.61 12.44
N ILE A 430 24.61 18.52 12.67
CA ILE A 430 24.42 19.64 13.61
C ILE A 430 23.46 20.69 13.02
N ARG A 431 23.57 20.99 11.70
CA ARG A 431 22.70 21.96 10.98
C ARG A 431 21.22 21.61 11.04
N LEU A 432 20.85 20.35 11.34
CA LEU A 432 19.44 19.97 11.58
C LEU A 432 18.79 20.77 12.71
N GLY A 433 19.56 21.33 13.64
CA GLY A 433 19.03 22.21 14.68
C GLY A 433 18.42 23.50 14.10
N LYS A 434 19.05 24.06 13.07
CA LYS A 434 18.60 25.25 12.35
C LYS A 434 19.06 25.17 10.90
N ARG A 435 18.17 24.82 9.99
CA ARG A 435 18.51 24.52 8.58
C ARG A 435 19.17 25.69 7.84
N ASP A 436 18.79 26.92 8.16
CA ASP A 436 19.32 28.14 7.54
C ASP A 436 20.59 28.68 8.24
N ALA A 437 21.15 27.93 9.20
CA ALA A 437 22.36 28.32 9.91
C ALA A 437 23.57 28.37 8.99
N THR A 438 24.36 29.42 9.12
CA THR A 438 25.67 29.55 8.47
C THR A 438 26.66 28.54 9.04
N ASP A 439 27.70 28.19 8.28
CA ASP A 439 28.78 27.32 8.77
C ASP A 439 29.38 27.84 10.07
N LEU A 440 29.51 29.18 10.21
CA LEU A 440 30.02 29.81 11.41
C LEU A 440 29.15 29.54 12.64
N GLU A 441 27.83 29.63 12.51
CA GLU A 441 26.90 29.30 13.60
C GLU A 441 26.99 27.83 13.97
N VAL A 442 27.08 26.93 12.97
CA VAL A 442 27.25 25.49 13.18
C VAL A 442 28.53 25.19 13.95
N TYR A 443 29.66 25.74 13.53
CA TYR A 443 30.95 25.54 14.22
C TYR A 443 30.95 26.14 15.63
N LYS A 444 30.27 27.27 15.84
CA LYS A 444 30.14 27.88 17.20
C LYS A 444 29.35 26.94 18.12
N ALA A 445 28.22 26.39 17.67
CA ALA A 445 27.45 25.44 18.43
C ALA A 445 28.21 24.12 18.67
N ALA A 446 28.91 23.62 17.64
CA ALA A 446 29.76 22.44 17.74
C ALA A 446 30.86 22.59 18.77
N LYS A 447 31.56 23.73 18.79
CA LYS A 447 32.59 24.06 19.77
C LYS A 447 32.01 24.12 21.18
N ALA A 448 30.86 24.76 21.38
CA ALA A 448 30.17 24.82 22.67
C ALA A 448 29.82 23.43 23.22
N ALA A 449 29.54 22.47 22.33
CA ALA A 449 29.27 21.07 22.67
C ALA A 449 30.53 20.18 22.69
N ASN A 450 31.75 20.76 22.65
CA ASN A 450 33.04 20.05 22.61
C ASN A 450 33.18 19.05 21.45
N CYS A 451 32.54 19.30 20.28
CA CYS A 451 32.73 18.47 19.09
C CYS A 451 34.11 18.61 18.46
N ASP A 452 34.81 19.76 18.65
CA ASP A 452 36.16 20.01 18.13
C ASP A 452 37.16 18.93 18.53
N GLU A 453 37.02 18.37 19.75
CA GLU A 453 37.94 17.37 20.28
C GLU A 453 38.05 16.09 19.43
N PHE A 454 36.98 15.70 18.78
CA PHE A 454 36.99 14.50 17.93
C PHE A 454 36.91 14.83 16.45
N ALA A 455 36.15 15.87 16.06
CA ALA A 455 35.95 16.20 14.65
C ALA A 455 37.26 16.50 13.93
N HIS A 456 38.16 17.27 14.56
CA HIS A 456 39.48 17.59 13.99
C HIS A 456 40.45 16.40 13.89
N LYS A 457 40.17 15.27 14.55
CA LYS A 457 40.97 14.05 14.45
C LYS A 457 40.54 13.18 13.25
N LEU A 458 39.41 13.48 12.65
CA LEU A 458 38.91 12.76 11.50
C LEU A 458 39.48 13.32 10.20
N PRO A 459 39.65 12.50 9.14
CA PRO A 459 40.32 12.92 7.90
C PRO A 459 39.71 14.17 7.25
N ASP A 460 38.40 14.27 7.23
CA ASP A 460 37.64 15.36 6.59
C ASP A 460 37.03 16.33 7.63
N GLY A 461 37.51 16.28 8.88
CA GLY A 461 36.99 17.14 9.96
C GLY A 461 35.48 17.06 10.10
N TYR A 462 34.82 18.23 10.11
CA TYR A 462 33.36 18.34 10.20
C TYR A 462 32.62 17.86 8.96
N ASP A 463 33.26 17.71 7.80
CA ASP A 463 32.66 17.18 6.58
C ASP A 463 32.74 15.63 6.51
N THR A 464 33.29 14.98 7.54
CA THR A 464 33.36 13.52 7.62
C THR A 464 31.96 12.91 7.63
N LEU A 465 31.72 11.96 6.71
CA LEU A 465 30.50 11.16 6.67
C LEU A 465 30.50 10.11 7.77
N ILE A 466 29.51 10.17 8.65
CA ILE A 466 29.45 9.36 9.88
C ILE A 466 28.74 8.00 9.72
N GLY A 467 28.13 7.76 8.56
CA GLY A 467 27.40 6.53 8.27
C GLY A 467 26.04 6.48 8.95
N GLU A 468 25.27 5.44 8.62
CA GLU A 468 23.92 5.25 9.15
C GLU A 468 23.94 5.25 10.69
N ASN A 469 23.11 6.09 11.29
CA ASN A 469 23.02 6.32 12.74
C ASN A 469 24.35 6.59 13.45
N GLY A 470 25.33 7.16 12.71
CA GLY A 470 26.64 7.50 13.28
C GLY A 470 27.48 6.29 13.69
N THR A 471 27.42 5.19 12.95
CA THR A 471 28.12 3.92 13.24
C THR A 471 29.63 4.07 13.36
N LYS A 472 30.21 5.14 12.78
CA LYS A 472 31.66 5.44 12.86
C LYS A 472 32.03 6.22 14.11
N LEU A 473 31.06 6.61 14.94
CA LEU A 473 31.27 7.44 16.13
C LEU A 473 31.02 6.67 17.42
N SER A 474 31.70 7.01 18.48
CA SER A 474 31.41 6.54 19.84
C SER A 474 30.08 7.11 20.38
N GLY A 475 29.50 6.51 21.42
CA GLY A 475 28.27 7.00 22.06
C GLY A 475 28.38 8.46 22.53
N GLY A 476 29.52 8.84 23.17
CA GLY A 476 29.75 10.19 23.63
C GLY A 476 29.90 11.21 22.50
N GLU A 477 30.52 10.85 21.36
CA GLU A 477 30.62 11.72 20.19
C GLU A 477 29.24 11.96 19.55
N ARG A 478 28.41 10.94 19.44
CA ARG A 478 26.99 11.06 18.98
C ARG A 478 26.21 11.99 19.89
N GLN A 479 26.36 11.85 21.21
CA GLN A 479 25.67 12.70 22.18
C GLN A 479 26.09 14.16 22.06
N ARG A 480 27.41 14.46 21.89
CA ARG A 480 27.89 15.82 21.64
C ARG A 480 27.31 16.46 20.39
N ILE A 481 27.11 15.70 19.31
CA ILE A 481 26.41 16.18 18.11
C ILE A 481 24.95 16.53 18.44
N SER A 482 24.26 15.71 19.22
CA SER A 482 22.89 15.99 19.65
C SER A 482 22.78 17.25 20.52
N ILE A 483 23.74 17.46 21.43
CA ILE A 483 23.85 18.68 22.22
C ILE A 483 24.10 19.89 21.31
N ALA A 484 25.01 19.77 20.32
CA ALA A 484 25.28 20.84 19.37
C ALA A 484 24.02 21.22 18.54
N ARG A 485 23.20 20.24 18.15
CA ARG A 485 21.88 20.49 17.52
C ARG A 485 20.96 21.33 18.42
N ALA A 486 20.87 20.96 19.70
CA ALA A 486 20.00 21.64 20.66
C ALA A 486 20.48 23.09 20.88
N LEU A 487 21.80 23.31 21.01
CA LEU A 487 22.38 24.63 21.13
C LEU A 487 22.21 25.50 19.89
N LEU A 488 22.34 24.89 18.69
CA LEU A 488 22.16 25.61 17.42
C LEU A 488 20.70 26.05 17.21
N LYS A 489 19.74 25.26 17.69
CA LYS A 489 18.31 25.59 17.60
C LYS A 489 17.96 26.80 18.46
N ASP A 490 18.64 27.02 19.58
CA ASP A 490 18.50 28.17 20.48
C ASP A 490 17.05 28.42 20.90
N ALA A 491 16.34 27.32 21.24
CA ALA A 491 14.93 27.40 21.67
C ALA A 491 14.82 27.83 23.15
N PRO A 492 13.71 28.52 23.52
CA PRO A 492 13.48 28.98 24.91
C PRO A 492 13.46 27.86 25.94
N ILE A 493 13.03 26.65 25.56
CA ILE A 493 12.94 25.49 26.44
C ILE A 493 13.92 24.42 25.97
N ILE A 494 14.76 23.95 26.89
CA ILE A 494 15.68 22.84 26.63
C ILE A 494 15.31 21.66 27.52
N LEU A 495 15.01 20.50 26.89
CA LEU A 495 14.78 19.24 27.60
C LEU A 495 15.98 18.31 27.43
N LEU A 496 16.55 17.87 28.52
CA LEU A 496 17.70 16.98 28.56
C LEU A 496 17.29 15.64 29.20
N ASP A 497 17.39 14.53 28.45
CA ASP A 497 17.15 13.18 28.96
C ASP A 497 18.47 12.42 29.02
N GLU A 498 19.02 12.27 30.25
CA GLU A 498 20.32 11.61 30.54
C GLU A 498 21.50 12.15 29.68
N ALA A 499 21.55 13.46 29.45
CA ALA A 499 22.57 14.08 28.60
C ALA A 499 23.99 14.14 29.22
N THR A 500 24.16 13.62 30.42
CA THR A 500 25.42 13.71 31.20
C THR A 500 26.08 12.37 31.50
N ALA A 501 25.67 11.29 30.82
CA ALA A 501 26.25 9.95 31.00
C ALA A 501 27.58 9.76 30.25
#